data_fc0e18075cde5ec52f7d3ee876a9c16d
#
_entry.id   fc0e18075cde5ec52f7d3ee876a9c16d
#
_cell.length_a   1.000
_cell.length_b   1.000
_cell.length_c   1.000
_cell.angle_alpha   90.00
_cell.angle_beta   90.00
_cell.angle_gamma   90.00
#
_symmetry.space_group_name_H-M   'P 1'
#
loop_
_entity.id
_entity.type
_entity.pdbx_description
1 polymer ?
#
loop_
_entity_poly.entity_id
_entity_poly.type
_entity_poly.pdbx_seq_one_letter_code
_entity_poly.pdbx_strand_id
1 'polypeptide(L)'
;MQEIIAVINEKGGVSKTTTAAALSSGLRMNGLRVLSVDLDTQGNLTHVMGAMEGGPTILDVMMDKIPVMDAIQHTEQGDIVIASPTLARTETLIKGEHKEEKLKEVLEPAKGAYDVIVLDLPPGLSIVTIMALTATTSAIIPVIADILSVKGLAQLYQIVEAIRQNSNPSLKLMGILLTRYNSRSILRRDMATVLQDTAKKINTKVFKTTIREAIAVGEAQAQQQDLFSYSPKSNVAEDYKAFVAEVLNDIQPRKAGKKA
;
A
#
# COMPACT_ATOMS: atom_id res chain seq x y z
N MET A 1 3.54 18.48 -0.48
CA MET A 1 4.54 17.38 -0.54
C MET A 1 3.74 16.20 -1.02
N GLN A 2 4.22 15.54 -2.03
CA GLN A 2 3.45 14.49 -2.71
C GLN A 2 4.04 13.14 -2.32
N GLU A 3 3.20 12.21 -1.91
CA GLU A 3 3.63 10.89 -1.44
C GLU A 3 3.14 9.79 -2.38
N ILE A 4 4.01 8.85 -2.71
CA ILE A 4 3.65 7.56 -3.29
C ILE A 4 3.89 6.50 -2.22
N ILE A 5 2.81 5.91 -1.70
CA ILE A 5 2.86 4.95 -0.61
C ILE A 5 2.60 3.55 -1.15
N ALA A 6 3.59 2.67 -1.05
CA ALA A 6 3.41 1.26 -1.39
C ALA A 6 2.98 0.45 -0.17
N VAL A 7 1.98 -0.41 -0.33
CA VAL A 7 1.59 -1.42 0.66
C VAL A 7 2.16 -2.76 0.22
N ILE A 8 3.21 -3.23 0.89
CA ILE A 8 4.03 -4.34 0.42
C ILE A 8 4.25 -5.41 1.48
N ASN A 9 4.14 -6.66 1.09
CA ASN A 9 4.69 -7.83 1.78
C ASN A 9 4.76 -9.01 0.80
N GLU A 10 5.80 -9.81 0.89
CA GLU A 10 5.96 -11.03 0.08
C GLU A 10 4.88 -12.07 0.38
N LYS A 11 4.40 -12.10 1.61
CA LYS A 11 3.40 -13.07 2.07
C LYS A 11 2.00 -12.69 1.63
N GLY A 12 1.24 -13.65 1.11
CA GLY A 12 -0.19 -13.50 0.85
C GLY A 12 -1.01 -13.48 2.14
N GLY A 13 -2.21 -12.89 2.12
CA GLY A 13 -3.17 -12.93 3.23
C GLY A 13 -2.82 -12.06 4.46
N VAL A 14 -1.85 -11.17 4.35
CA VAL A 14 -1.44 -10.25 5.44
C VAL A 14 -2.19 -8.91 5.41
N SER A 15 -3.33 -8.85 4.74
CA SER A 15 -4.18 -7.65 4.64
C SER A 15 -3.57 -6.49 3.84
N LYS A 16 -2.75 -6.74 2.79
CA LYS A 16 -2.21 -5.68 1.91
C LYS A 16 -3.34 -4.86 1.29
N THR A 17 -4.18 -5.48 0.48
CA THR A 17 -5.31 -4.84 -0.20
C THR A 17 -6.27 -4.13 0.76
N THR A 18 -6.60 -4.78 1.89
CA THR A 18 -7.43 -4.16 2.93
C THR A 18 -6.78 -2.89 3.49
N THR A 19 -5.47 -2.93 3.71
CA THR A 19 -4.71 -1.78 4.22
C THR A 19 -4.63 -0.67 3.17
N ALA A 20 -4.41 -1.00 1.89
CA ALA A 20 -4.39 -0.04 0.80
C ALA A 20 -5.75 0.65 0.64
N ALA A 21 -6.86 -0.11 0.61
CA ALA A 21 -8.21 0.42 0.53
C ALA A 21 -8.56 1.32 1.73
N ALA A 22 -8.32 0.85 2.97
CA ALA A 22 -8.60 1.62 4.17
C ALA A 22 -7.71 2.88 4.28
N LEU A 23 -6.45 2.80 3.85
CA LEU A 23 -5.56 3.96 3.79
C LEU A 23 -6.10 4.99 2.80
N SER A 24 -6.44 4.58 1.58
CA SER A 24 -6.98 5.46 0.54
C SER A 24 -8.26 6.16 1.00
N SER A 25 -9.25 5.41 1.50
CA SER A 25 -10.50 5.97 2.01
C SER A 25 -10.27 6.87 3.21
N GLY A 26 -9.42 6.46 4.16
CA GLY A 26 -9.14 7.25 5.35
C GLY A 26 -8.41 8.56 5.05
N LEU A 27 -7.47 8.57 4.10
CA LEU A 27 -6.80 9.79 3.64
C LEU A 27 -7.79 10.73 2.94
N ARG A 28 -8.69 10.20 2.08
CA ARG A 28 -9.78 10.98 1.46
C ARG A 28 -10.70 11.62 2.49
N MET A 29 -11.10 10.87 3.51
CA MET A 29 -11.93 11.40 4.62
C MET A 29 -11.25 12.56 5.35
N ASN A 30 -9.93 12.64 5.31
CA ASN A 30 -9.14 13.75 5.85
C ASN A 30 -8.82 14.84 4.81
N GLY A 31 -9.53 14.87 3.68
CA GLY A 31 -9.49 15.93 2.68
C GLY A 31 -8.34 15.87 1.67
N LEU A 32 -7.61 14.76 1.61
CA LEU A 32 -6.55 14.57 0.61
C LEU A 32 -7.14 14.00 -0.70
N ARG A 33 -6.58 14.41 -1.82
CA ARG A 33 -6.84 13.81 -3.14
C ARG A 33 -5.98 12.56 -3.25
N VAL A 34 -6.59 11.40 -3.37
CA VAL A 34 -5.91 10.10 -3.34
C VAL A 34 -6.21 9.34 -4.61
N LEU A 35 -5.16 8.86 -5.27
CA LEU A 35 -5.24 7.88 -6.35
C LEU A 35 -4.80 6.53 -5.83
N SER A 36 -5.62 5.51 -6.01
CA SER A 36 -5.25 4.12 -5.78
C SER A 36 -4.75 3.48 -7.08
N VAL A 37 -3.73 2.64 -7.02
CA VAL A 37 -3.24 1.87 -8.16
C VAL A 37 -3.15 0.41 -7.76
N ASP A 38 -3.90 -0.44 -8.44
CA ASP A 38 -3.89 -1.88 -8.21
C ASP A 38 -2.83 -2.55 -9.10
N LEU A 39 -1.81 -3.11 -8.47
CA LEU A 39 -0.70 -3.79 -9.13
C LEU A 39 -0.75 -5.32 -8.96
N ASP A 40 -1.79 -5.85 -8.26
CA ASP A 40 -1.98 -7.28 -8.13
C ASP A 40 -2.79 -7.85 -9.29
N THR A 41 -2.27 -8.89 -9.94
CA THR A 41 -2.96 -9.62 -11.02
C THR A 41 -4.34 -10.14 -10.63
N GLN A 42 -4.61 -10.29 -9.34
CA GLN A 42 -5.90 -10.75 -8.82
C GLN A 42 -6.98 -9.65 -8.84
N GLY A 43 -6.61 -8.38 -9.00
CA GLY A 43 -7.56 -7.26 -9.07
C GLY A 43 -8.38 -7.05 -7.78
N ASN A 44 -7.84 -7.44 -6.62
CA ASN A 44 -8.59 -7.38 -5.37
C ASN A 44 -8.90 -5.93 -4.95
N LEU A 45 -7.98 -4.98 -5.14
CA LEU A 45 -8.24 -3.58 -4.85
C LEU A 45 -9.24 -3.00 -5.87
N THR A 46 -9.12 -3.38 -7.15
CA THR A 46 -10.06 -3.05 -8.22
C THR A 46 -11.49 -3.42 -7.83
N HIS A 47 -11.68 -4.68 -7.38
CA HIS A 47 -12.97 -5.17 -6.91
C HIS A 47 -13.49 -4.40 -5.69
N VAL A 48 -12.67 -4.28 -4.64
CA VAL A 48 -13.04 -3.62 -3.38
C VAL A 48 -13.43 -2.15 -3.60
N MET A 49 -12.81 -1.47 -4.53
CA MET A 49 -13.14 -0.09 -4.87
C MET A 49 -14.33 0.05 -5.82
N GLY A 50 -15.00 -1.05 -6.20
CA GLY A 50 -16.17 -1.01 -7.08
C GLY A 50 -15.87 -0.53 -8.51
N ALA A 51 -14.62 -0.69 -8.95
CA ALA A 51 -14.23 -0.32 -10.30
C ALA A 51 -14.71 -1.35 -11.33
N MET A 52 -15.00 -0.88 -12.53
CA MET A 52 -15.45 -1.75 -13.63
C MET A 52 -14.28 -2.46 -14.28
N GLU A 53 -14.40 -3.78 -14.44
CA GLU A 53 -13.47 -4.56 -15.23
C GLU A 53 -13.59 -4.25 -16.73
N GLY A 54 -12.50 -4.47 -17.49
CA GLY A 54 -12.48 -4.30 -18.95
C GLY A 54 -12.18 -2.89 -19.45
N GLY A 55 -11.94 -1.92 -18.55
CA GLY A 55 -11.41 -0.59 -18.88
C GLY A 55 -9.88 -0.59 -19.06
N PRO A 56 -9.30 0.61 -19.35
CA PRO A 56 -7.85 0.77 -19.36
C PRO A 56 -7.20 0.39 -18.04
N THR A 57 -6.08 -0.32 -18.09
CA THR A 57 -5.39 -0.87 -16.93
C THR A 57 -4.04 -0.19 -16.71
N ILE A 58 -3.46 -0.38 -15.53
CA ILE A 58 -2.09 0.10 -15.26
C ILE A 58 -1.07 -0.51 -16.22
N LEU A 59 -1.31 -1.72 -16.74
CA LEU A 59 -0.43 -2.30 -17.76
C LEU A 59 -0.52 -1.55 -19.09
N ASP A 60 -1.71 -1.10 -19.50
CA ASP A 60 -1.86 -0.30 -20.71
C ASP A 60 -1.17 1.06 -20.57
N VAL A 61 -1.20 1.66 -19.38
CA VAL A 61 -0.43 2.86 -19.07
C VAL A 61 1.08 2.59 -19.17
N MET A 62 1.57 1.53 -18.55
CA MET A 62 3.01 1.17 -18.61
C MET A 62 3.48 0.78 -20.00
N MET A 63 2.57 0.38 -20.90
CA MET A 63 2.87 0.09 -22.30
C MET A 63 2.72 1.32 -23.22
N ASP A 64 2.52 2.53 -22.66
CA ASP A 64 2.30 3.80 -23.38
C ASP A 64 1.10 3.79 -24.34
N LYS A 65 0.12 2.94 -24.09
CA LYS A 65 -1.11 2.89 -24.91
C LYS A 65 -2.10 4.01 -24.53
N ILE A 66 -2.05 4.45 -23.29
CA ILE A 66 -2.93 5.47 -22.75
C ILE A 66 -2.21 6.25 -21.63
N PRO A 67 -2.40 7.58 -21.51
CA PRO A 67 -1.93 8.35 -20.37
C PRO A 67 -2.58 7.89 -19.06
N VAL A 68 -1.85 7.97 -17.94
CA VAL A 68 -2.38 7.56 -16.64
C VAL A 68 -3.68 8.27 -16.27
N MET A 69 -3.81 9.55 -16.60
CA MET A 69 -5.00 10.34 -16.28
C MET A 69 -6.26 9.84 -16.98
N ASP A 70 -6.10 9.27 -18.18
CA ASP A 70 -7.21 8.72 -18.96
C ASP A 70 -7.57 7.28 -18.55
N ALA A 71 -6.68 6.63 -17.77
CA ALA A 71 -6.92 5.29 -17.22
C ALA A 71 -7.62 5.31 -15.85
N ILE A 72 -7.79 6.49 -15.24
CA ILE A 72 -8.40 6.62 -13.93
C ILE A 72 -9.90 6.37 -14.03
N GLN A 73 -10.39 5.47 -13.18
CA GLN A 73 -11.81 5.30 -12.92
C GLN A 73 -12.20 6.04 -11.64
N HIS A 74 -13.27 6.83 -11.73
CA HIS A 74 -13.87 7.52 -10.59
C HIS A 74 -15.00 6.65 -10.03
N THR A 75 -14.81 6.14 -8.81
CA THR A 75 -15.79 5.31 -8.12
C THR A 75 -16.32 6.00 -6.87
N GLU A 76 -17.38 5.46 -6.27
CA GLU A 76 -17.86 5.94 -4.97
C GLU A 76 -16.79 5.81 -3.88
N GLN A 77 -15.91 4.78 -4.00
CA GLN A 77 -14.83 4.51 -3.06
C GLN A 77 -13.59 5.37 -3.31
N GLY A 78 -13.51 6.09 -4.44
CA GLY A 78 -12.41 6.97 -4.84
C GLY A 78 -11.85 6.66 -6.21
N ASP A 79 -10.77 7.33 -6.54
CA ASP A 79 -10.10 7.24 -7.82
C ASP A 79 -9.14 6.05 -7.85
N ILE A 80 -9.19 5.28 -8.93
CA ILE A 80 -8.36 4.09 -9.09
C ILE A 80 -7.90 3.89 -10.53
N VAL A 81 -6.65 3.45 -10.70
CA VAL A 81 -6.19 2.77 -11.91
C VAL A 81 -6.21 1.27 -11.64
N ILE A 82 -6.97 0.54 -12.46
CA ILE A 82 -7.27 -0.87 -12.22
C ILE A 82 -6.12 -1.81 -12.62
N ALA A 83 -6.08 -2.98 -11.99
CA ALA A 83 -5.14 -4.04 -12.34
C ALA A 83 -5.45 -4.68 -13.71
N SER A 84 -4.46 -5.42 -14.20
CA SER A 84 -4.63 -6.34 -15.33
C SER A 84 -4.17 -7.75 -14.93
N PRO A 85 -4.94 -8.81 -15.23
CA PRO A 85 -4.44 -10.18 -15.09
C PRO A 85 -3.14 -10.44 -15.87
N THR A 86 -2.92 -9.65 -16.94
CA THR A 86 -1.73 -9.74 -17.79
C THR A 86 -0.48 -9.11 -17.16
N LEU A 87 -0.59 -8.42 -15.99
CA LEU A 87 0.57 -7.91 -15.25
C LEU A 87 1.61 -9.00 -14.92
N ALA A 88 1.20 -10.27 -14.83
CA ALA A 88 2.12 -11.40 -14.70
C ALA A 88 3.15 -11.49 -15.85
N ARG A 89 2.85 -10.88 -17.01
CA ARG A 89 3.72 -10.87 -18.19
C ARG A 89 4.52 -9.58 -18.35
N THR A 90 4.48 -8.67 -17.39
CA THR A 90 5.13 -7.35 -17.44
C THR A 90 6.61 -7.46 -17.83
N GLU A 91 7.34 -8.44 -17.31
CA GLU A 91 8.75 -8.65 -17.62
C GLU A 91 9.02 -8.90 -19.10
N THR A 92 8.08 -9.54 -19.78
CA THR A 92 8.17 -9.85 -21.22
C THR A 92 7.64 -8.69 -22.08
N LEU A 93 6.63 -7.99 -21.60
CA LEU A 93 5.91 -6.96 -22.34
C LEU A 93 6.63 -5.61 -22.30
N ILE A 94 7.19 -5.25 -21.15
CA ILE A 94 7.94 -4.00 -20.97
C ILE A 94 9.41 -4.28 -21.22
N LYS A 95 9.94 -3.68 -22.29
CA LYS A 95 11.33 -3.83 -22.73
C LYS A 95 12.10 -2.54 -22.45
N GLY A 96 13.42 -2.63 -22.38
CA GLY A 96 14.33 -1.49 -22.20
C GLY A 96 15.33 -1.73 -21.08
N GLU A 97 16.38 -0.92 -21.05
CA GLU A 97 17.48 -1.04 -20.08
C GLU A 97 17.06 -0.57 -18.67
N HIS A 98 16.11 0.37 -18.58
CA HIS A 98 15.62 0.94 -17.32
C HIS A 98 14.13 0.66 -17.10
N LYS A 99 13.71 -0.56 -17.38
CA LYS A 99 12.29 -0.96 -17.26
C LYS A 99 11.73 -0.80 -15.83
N GLU A 100 12.59 -0.85 -14.82
CA GLU A 100 12.24 -0.62 -13.42
C GLU A 100 11.77 0.81 -13.12
N GLU A 101 12.11 1.79 -13.95
CA GLU A 101 11.68 3.19 -13.80
C GLU A 101 10.32 3.45 -14.45
N LYS A 102 9.82 2.54 -15.27
CA LYS A 102 8.62 2.75 -16.10
C LYS A 102 7.39 3.19 -15.30
N LEU A 103 7.11 2.55 -14.16
CA LEU A 103 5.96 2.93 -13.34
C LEU A 103 6.13 4.36 -12.77
N LYS A 104 7.35 4.72 -12.37
CA LYS A 104 7.66 6.07 -11.87
C LYS A 104 7.39 7.13 -12.95
N GLU A 105 7.83 6.89 -14.19
CA GLU A 105 7.63 7.79 -15.32
C GLU A 105 6.15 7.99 -15.64
N VAL A 106 5.40 6.92 -15.78
CA VAL A 106 3.98 7.01 -16.16
C VAL A 106 3.08 7.57 -15.07
N LEU A 107 3.49 7.51 -13.79
CA LEU A 107 2.76 8.13 -12.68
C LEU A 107 3.08 9.62 -12.50
N GLU A 108 4.11 10.17 -13.15
CA GLU A 108 4.51 11.57 -13.00
C GLU A 108 3.36 12.57 -13.27
N PRO A 109 2.54 12.41 -14.35
CA PRO A 109 1.41 13.31 -14.59
C PRO A 109 0.37 13.30 -13.46
N ALA A 110 0.15 12.17 -12.79
CA ALA A 110 -0.81 12.06 -11.68
C ALA A 110 -0.36 12.84 -10.43
N LYS A 111 0.95 13.06 -10.29
CA LYS A 111 1.50 13.81 -9.16
C LYS A 111 0.96 15.25 -9.06
N GLY A 112 0.63 15.91 -10.15
CA GLY A 112 0.03 17.25 -10.14
C GLY A 112 -1.43 17.28 -9.64
N ALA A 113 -2.16 16.18 -9.82
CA ALA A 113 -3.59 16.06 -9.53
C ALA A 113 -3.88 15.49 -8.14
N TYR A 114 -3.01 14.64 -7.61
CA TYR A 114 -3.20 13.91 -6.34
C TYR A 114 -2.15 14.29 -5.29
N ASP A 115 -2.56 14.32 -4.04
CA ASP A 115 -1.69 14.57 -2.89
C ASP A 115 -0.95 13.29 -2.45
N VAL A 116 -1.64 12.14 -2.60
CA VAL A 116 -1.11 10.81 -2.29
C VAL A 116 -1.50 9.82 -3.39
N ILE A 117 -0.56 8.97 -3.79
CA ILE A 117 -0.82 7.79 -4.62
C ILE A 117 -0.56 6.55 -3.75
N VAL A 118 -1.55 5.65 -3.64
CA VAL A 118 -1.43 4.39 -2.88
C VAL A 118 -1.30 3.23 -3.85
N LEU A 119 -0.21 2.47 -3.73
CA LEU A 119 0.06 1.29 -4.55
C LEU A 119 -0.25 0.01 -3.75
N ASP A 120 -1.18 -0.82 -4.23
CA ASP A 120 -1.40 -2.18 -3.72
C ASP A 120 -0.57 -3.18 -4.51
N LEU A 121 0.38 -3.85 -3.85
CA LEU A 121 1.33 -4.72 -4.51
C LEU A 121 0.93 -6.20 -4.41
N PRO A 122 1.27 -7.00 -5.46
CA PRO A 122 1.09 -8.44 -5.42
C PRO A 122 1.92 -9.10 -4.31
N PRO A 123 1.60 -10.33 -3.93
CA PRO A 123 2.50 -11.14 -3.11
C PRO A 123 3.75 -11.52 -3.92
N GLY A 124 4.87 -11.67 -3.22
CA GLY A 124 6.15 -12.05 -3.84
C GLY A 124 6.91 -10.87 -4.45
N LEU A 125 8.01 -11.21 -5.09
CA LEU A 125 9.01 -10.25 -5.60
C LEU A 125 9.12 -10.41 -7.12
N SER A 126 8.26 -9.70 -7.81
CA SER A 126 8.23 -9.64 -9.27
C SER A 126 8.84 -8.33 -9.78
N ILE A 127 9.02 -8.22 -11.09
CA ILE A 127 9.42 -6.96 -11.72
C ILE A 127 8.44 -5.82 -11.39
N VAL A 128 7.15 -6.11 -11.26
CA VAL A 128 6.13 -5.13 -10.85
C VAL A 128 6.42 -4.58 -9.46
N THR A 129 6.85 -5.44 -8.52
CA THR A 129 7.27 -5.03 -7.18
C THR A 129 8.50 -4.11 -7.22
N ILE A 130 9.48 -4.41 -8.07
CA ILE A 130 10.69 -3.58 -8.28
C ILE A 130 10.29 -2.21 -8.86
N MET A 131 9.47 -2.18 -9.91
CA MET A 131 8.94 -0.95 -10.50
C MET A 131 8.18 -0.10 -9.47
N ALA A 132 7.34 -0.73 -8.66
CA ALA A 132 6.58 -0.04 -7.63
C ALA A 132 7.50 0.58 -6.56
N LEU A 133 8.48 -0.16 -6.05
CA LEU A 133 9.43 0.36 -5.06
C LEU A 133 10.34 1.45 -5.64
N THR A 134 10.66 1.39 -6.94
CA THR A 134 11.39 2.45 -7.65
C THR A 134 10.59 3.75 -7.72
N ALA A 135 9.26 3.67 -7.87
CA ALA A 135 8.36 4.82 -7.88
C ALA A 135 8.00 5.36 -6.48
N THR A 136 8.15 4.54 -5.44
CA THR A 136 7.63 4.77 -4.09
C THR A 136 8.48 5.76 -3.29
N THR A 137 7.83 6.67 -2.56
CA THR A 137 8.49 7.53 -1.55
C THR A 137 8.55 6.83 -0.19
N SER A 138 7.47 6.15 0.19
CA SER A 138 7.33 5.49 1.50
C SER A 138 6.62 4.15 1.38
N ALA A 139 7.13 3.10 2.04
CA ALA A 139 6.50 1.78 2.05
C ALA A 139 5.95 1.42 3.44
N ILE A 140 4.75 0.86 3.47
CA ILE A 140 4.08 0.30 4.64
C ILE A 140 4.07 -1.21 4.51
N ILE A 141 4.42 -1.92 5.57
CA ILE A 141 4.54 -3.38 5.58
C ILE A 141 3.51 -3.99 6.52
N PRO A 142 2.32 -4.39 6.02
CA PRO A 142 1.36 -5.15 6.82
C PRO A 142 1.93 -6.54 7.15
N VAL A 143 1.89 -6.94 8.43
CA VAL A 143 2.51 -8.16 8.93
C VAL A 143 1.58 -8.85 9.93
N ILE A 144 1.40 -10.16 9.78
CA ILE A 144 0.84 -10.97 10.86
C ILE A 144 1.99 -11.31 11.82
N ALA A 145 1.80 -11.11 13.12
CA ALA A 145 2.83 -11.39 14.12
C ALA A 145 3.03 -12.91 14.28
N ASP A 146 3.83 -13.50 13.39
CA ASP A 146 4.24 -14.89 13.39
C ASP A 146 5.72 -15.06 12.99
N ILE A 147 6.28 -16.25 13.20
CA ILE A 147 7.70 -16.53 12.99
C ILE A 147 8.13 -16.39 11.52
N LEU A 148 7.26 -16.74 10.58
CA LEU A 148 7.55 -16.64 9.13
C LEU A 148 7.63 -15.20 8.68
N SER A 149 6.87 -14.31 9.30
CA SER A 149 6.86 -12.89 9.01
C SER A 149 8.19 -12.20 9.35
N VAL A 150 8.87 -12.64 10.40
CA VAL A 150 10.22 -12.11 10.76
C VAL A 150 11.22 -12.47 9.66
N LYS A 151 11.15 -13.71 9.13
CA LYS A 151 12.03 -14.15 8.03
C LYS A 151 11.73 -13.39 6.73
N GLY A 152 10.45 -13.26 6.36
CA GLY A 152 10.03 -12.51 5.16
C GLY A 152 10.42 -11.03 5.23
N LEU A 153 10.34 -10.41 6.43
CA LEU A 153 10.77 -9.02 6.61
C LEU A 153 12.27 -8.81 6.32
N ALA A 154 13.12 -9.78 6.70
CA ALA A 154 14.55 -9.71 6.41
C ALA A 154 14.83 -9.81 4.90
N GLN A 155 14.10 -10.66 4.17
CA GLN A 155 14.20 -10.77 2.71
C GLN A 155 13.74 -9.49 2.02
N LEU A 156 12.57 -8.97 2.41
CA LEU A 156 12.05 -7.71 1.89
C LEU A 156 13.02 -6.54 2.11
N TYR A 157 13.66 -6.48 3.29
CA TYR A 157 14.64 -5.45 3.58
C TYR A 157 15.85 -5.50 2.64
N GLN A 158 16.36 -6.68 2.30
CA GLN A 158 17.47 -6.81 1.34
C GLN A 158 17.10 -6.21 -0.02
N ILE A 159 15.86 -6.37 -0.46
CA ILE A 159 15.38 -5.81 -1.71
C ILE A 159 15.24 -4.30 -1.62
N VAL A 160 14.67 -3.80 -0.53
CA VAL A 160 14.59 -2.35 -0.29
C VAL A 160 15.98 -1.72 -0.33
N GLU A 161 16.99 -2.35 0.27
CA GLU A 161 18.38 -1.86 0.21
C GLU A 161 18.95 -1.90 -1.22
N ALA A 162 18.68 -2.96 -1.97
CA ALA A 162 19.09 -3.03 -3.37
C ALA A 162 18.45 -1.91 -4.22
N ILE A 163 17.16 -1.63 -4.01
CA ILE A 163 16.44 -0.54 -4.66
C ILE A 163 17.03 0.82 -4.26
N ARG A 164 17.34 1.04 -2.98
CA ARG A 164 17.99 2.26 -2.50
C ARG A 164 19.35 2.52 -3.15
N GLN A 165 20.11 1.47 -3.35
CA GLN A 165 21.45 1.56 -3.95
C GLN A 165 21.41 1.81 -5.46
N ASN A 166 20.42 1.28 -6.17
CA ASN A 166 20.43 1.26 -7.63
C ASN A 166 19.46 2.26 -8.28
N SER A 167 18.22 2.40 -7.77
CA SER A 167 17.16 3.13 -8.50
C SER A 167 16.37 4.14 -7.67
N ASN A 168 16.30 4.00 -6.33
CA ASN A 168 15.54 4.93 -5.48
C ASN A 168 16.19 5.16 -4.11
N PRO A 169 17.23 6.01 -4.02
CA PRO A 169 17.93 6.28 -2.75
C PRO A 169 17.03 6.91 -1.67
N SER A 170 15.90 7.51 -2.07
CA SER A 170 14.98 8.19 -1.17
C SER A 170 13.89 7.31 -0.57
N LEU A 171 13.79 6.04 -0.99
CA LEU A 171 12.79 5.09 -0.51
C LEU A 171 12.86 4.93 1.02
N LYS A 172 11.74 5.19 1.69
CA LYS A 172 11.62 5.04 3.15
C LYS A 172 10.76 3.84 3.50
N LEU A 173 11.13 3.12 4.54
CA LEU A 173 10.22 2.21 5.23
C LEU A 173 9.46 3.03 6.29
N MET A 174 8.19 3.38 6.02
CA MET A 174 7.38 4.19 6.92
C MET A 174 7.07 3.43 8.21
N GLY A 175 6.78 2.13 8.10
CA GLY A 175 6.54 1.30 9.28
C GLY A 175 5.96 -0.08 8.95
N ILE A 176 5.99 -0.92 9.97
CA ILE A 176 5.38 -2.25 10.00
C ILE A 176 4.03 -2.12 10.69
N LEU A 177 2.95 -2.54 10.01
CA LEU A 177 1.61 -2.58 10.57
C LEU A 177 1.24 -4.00 10.99
N LEU A 178 1.04 -4.22 12.29
CA LEU A 178 0.56 -5.51 12.78
C LEU A 178 -0.92 -5.68 12.42
N THR A 179 -1.21 -6.67 11.59
CA THR A 179 -2.56 -6.98 11.11
C THR A 179 -3.04 -8.32 11.67
N ARG A 180 -4.36 -8.52 11.68
CA ARG A 180 -5.01 -9.71 12.26
C ARG A 180 -4.46 -10.01 13.66
N TYR A 181 -4.19 -8.94 14.42
CA TYR A 181 -3.51 -9.02 15.70
C TYR A 181 -4.48 -9.37 16.81
N ASN A 182 -4.08 -10.33 17.64
CA ASN A 182 -4.81 -10.72 18.84
C ASN A 182 -3.90 -10.56 20.05
N SER A 183 -4.13 -9.52 20.85
CA SER A 183 -3.34 -9.22 22.04
C SER A 183 -3.45 -10.25 23.17
N ARG A 184 -4.48 -11.13 23.13
CA ARG A 184 -4.64 -12.21 24.10
C ARG A 184 -3.70 -13.40 23.83
N SER A 185 -3.18 -13.53 22.62
CA SER A 185 -2.24 -14.59 22.24
C SER A 185 -0.84 -14.25 22.73
N ILE A 186 -0.26 -15.11 23.57
CA ILE A 186 1.10 -14.98 24.08
C ILE A 186 2.09 -14.98 22.90
N LEU A 187 1.97 -15.94 21.99
CA LEU A 187 2.83 -16.04 20.82
C LEU A 187 2.83 -14.76 19.99
N ARG A 188 1.64 -14.13 19.77
CA ARG A 188 1.56 -12.89 18.99
C ARG A 188 2.22 -11.70 19.70
N ARG A 189 2.14 -11.63 21.02
CA ARG A 189 2.85 -10.61 21.80
C ARG A 189 4.36 -10.78 21.71
N ASP A 190 4.85 -12.01 21.87
CA ASP A 190 6.29 -12.32 21.78
C ASP A 190 6.81 -11.99 20.38
N MET A 191 6.10 -12.39 19.33
CA MET A 191 6.46 -12.05 17.95
C MET A 191 6.39 -10.55 17.66
N ALA A 192 5.43 -9.82 18.23
CA ALA A 192 5.39 -8.37 18.11
C ALA A 192 6.64 -7.71 18.71
N THR A 193 7.13 -8.20 19.85
CA THR A 193 8.40 -7.73 20.45
C THR A 193 9.59 -8.00 19.53
N VAL A 194 9.69 -9.20 18.95
CA VAL A 194 10.73 -9.55 17.97
C VAL A 194 10.65 -8.63 16.74
N LEU A 195 9.45 -8.34 16.25
CA LEU A 195 9.25 -7.43 15.11
C LEU A 195 9.65 -5.98 15.46
N GLN A 196 9.40 -5.51 16.69
CA GLN A 196 9.86 -4.19 17.14
C GLN A 196 11.40 -4.11 17.13
N ASP A 197 12.10 -5.13 17.63
CA ASP A 197 13.56 -5.15 17.61
C ASP A 197 14.13 -5.30 16.19
N THR A 198 13.46 -6.06 15.33
CA THR A 198 13.81 -6.15 13.92
C THR A 198 13.61 -4.81 13.21
N ALA A 199 12.51 -4.12 13.47
CA ALA A 199 12.22 -2.81 12.90
C ALA A 199 13.33 -1.79 13.20
N LYS A 200 13.82 -1.76 14.45
CA LYS A 200 14.96 -0.91 14.84
C LYS A 200 16.21 -1.21 14.01
N LYS A 201 16.53 -2.51 13.79
CA LYS A 201 17.70 -2.94 13.02
C LYS A 201 17.66 -2.53 11.55
N ILE A 202 16.46 -2.45 10.97
CA ILE A 202 16.25 -2.04 9.58
C ILE A 202 15.83 -0.57 9.44
N ASN A 203 16.09 0.23 10.48
CA ASN A 203 15.81 1.66 10.54
C ASN A 203 14.36 2.04 10.16
N THR A 204 13.39 1.32 10.78
CA THR A 204 11.96 1.60 10.68
C THR A 204 11.29 1.43 12.05
N LYS A 205 9.97 1.61 12.09
CA LYS A 205 9.15 1.45 13.30
C LYS A 205 8.09 0.38 13.10
N VAL A 206 7.56 -0.14 14.19
CA VAL A 206 6.22 -0.75 14.22
C VAL A 206 5.23 0.34 14.57
N PHE A 207 4.15 0.49 13.79
CA PHE A 207 3.06 1.42 14.12
C PHE A 207 2.50 1.09 15.51
N LYS A 208 2.06 2.12 16.25
CA LYS A 208 1.46 1.92 17.58
C LYS A 208 0.12 1.21 17.46
N THR A 209 -0.62 1.54 16.42
CA THR A 209 -1.89 0.91 16.10
C THR A 209 -1.67 -0.51 15.60
N THR A 210 -2.53 -1.42 16.05
CA THR A 210 -2.62 -2.79 15.53
C THR A 210 -4.01 -3.02 14.97
N ILE A 211 -4.11 -3.73 13.85
CA ILE A 211 -5.39 -4.04 13.21
C ILE A 211 -5.85 -5.42 13.66
N ARG A 212 -7.00 -5.48 14.31
CA ARG A 212 -7.62 -6.75 14.70
C ARG A 212 -8.23 -7.48 13.51
N GLU A 213 -8.41 -8.79 13.65
CA GLU A 213 -9.22 -9.57 12.71
C GLU A 213 -10.70 -9.31 12.96
N ALA A 214 -11.46 -9.04 11.88
CA ALA A 214 -12.90 -8.78 11.98
C ALA A 214 -13.64 -9.22 10.72
N ILE A 215 -14.81 -9.80 10.91
CA ILE A 215 -15.71 -10.26 9.84
C ILE A 215 -16.15 -9.07 8.96
N ALA A 216 -16.40 -7.92 9.57
CA ALA A 216 -16.84 -6.71 8.88
C ALA A 216 -15.92 -6.28 7.71
N VAL A 217 -14.63 -6.65 7.75
CA VAL A 217 -13.71 -6.37 6.63
C VAL A 217 -14.10 -7.18 5.39
N GLY A 218 -14.33 -8.48 5.55
CA GLY A 218 -14.75 -9.34 4.43
C GLY A 218 -16.14 -8.99 3.90
N GLU A 219 -17.06 -8.62 4.79
CA GLU A 219 -18.40 -8.19 4.43
C GLU A 219 -18.38 -6.88 3.63
N ALA A 220 -17.62 -5.88 4.07
CA ALA A 220 -17.45 -4.61 3.35
C ALA A 220 -16.87 -4.85 1.95
N GLN A 221 -15.83 -5.70 1.84
CA GLN A 221 -15.22 -6.06 0.56
C GLN A 221 -16.21 -6.78 -0.38
N ALA A 222 -17.02 -7.70 0.14
CA ALA A 222 -18.04 -8.39 -0.64
C ALA A 222 -19.15 -7.45 -1.14
N GLN A 223 -19.42 -6.37 -0.41
CA GLN A 223 -20.39 -5.33 -0.77
C GLN A 223 -19.78 -4.21 -1.64
N GLN A 224 -18.48 -4.29 -1.96
CA GLN A 224 -17.72 -3.22 -2.65
C GLN A 224 -17.89 -1.86 -1.96
N GLN A 225 -17.88 -1.86 -0.63
CA GLN A 225 -17.97 -0.66 0.21
C GLN A 225 -16.69 -0.47 1.02
N ASP A 226 -16.33 0.79 1.24
CA ASP A 226 -15.25 1.05 2.18
C ASP A 226 -15.68 0.70 3.62
N LEU A 227 -14.71 0.27 4.41
CA LEU A 227 -14.94 -0.18 5.77
C LEU A 227 -15.59 0.90 6.67
N PHE A 228 -15.24 2.16 6.42
CA PHE A 228 -15.71 3.28 7.26
C PHE A 228 -17.18 3.64 6.97
N SER A 229 -17.65 3.39 5.75
CA SER A 229 -19.07 3.52 5.37
C SER A 229 -19.88 2.28 5.75
N TYR A 230 -19.33 1.08 5.52
CA TYR A 230 -20.02 -0.18 5.82
C TYR A 230 -20.22 -0.39 7.33
N SER A 231 -19.18 -0.18 8.12
CA SER A 231 -19.23 -0.46 9.58
C SER A 231 -18.49 0.62 10.39
N PRO A 232 -18.99 1.88 10.38
CA PRO A 232 -18.27 3.05 10.90
C PRO A 232 -17.97 2.99 12.40
N LYS A 233 -18.73 2.20 13.16
CA LYS A 233 -18.59 2.05 14.62
C LYS A 233 -17.90 0.75 15.01
N SER A 234 -17.45 -0.06 14.05
CA SER A 234 -16.73 -1.29 14.37
C SER A 234 -15.34 -1.00 14.90
N ASN A 235 -14.91 -1.84 15.82
CA ASN A 235 -13.57 -1.70 16.38
C ASN A 235 -12.44 -1.75 15.34
N VAL A 236 -12.62 -2.49 14.23
CA VAL A 236 -11.63 -2.55 13.15
C VAL A 236 -11.62 -1.27 12.32
N ALA A 237 -12.76 -0.60 12.15
CA ALA A 237 -12.80 0.73 11.53
C ALA A 237 -12.06 1.76 12.39
N GLU A 238 -12.22 1.71 13.71
CA GLU A 238 -11.47 2.57 14.64
C GLU A 238 -9.96 2.26 14.60
N ASP A 239 -9.56 0.98 14.51
CA ASP A 239 -8.16 0.61 14.35
C ASP A 239 -7.58 1.25 13.07
N TYR A 240 -8.28 1.14 11.92
CA TYR A 240 -7.80 1.75 10.68
C TYR A 240 -7.82 3.28 10.71
N LYS A 241 -8.80 3.93 11.36
CA LYS A 241 -8.78 5.40 11.57
C LYS A 241 -7.56 5.83 12.38
N ALA A 242 -7.24 5.12 13.45
CA ALA A 242 -6.05 5.40 14.25
C ALA A 242 -4.75 5.19 13.45
N PHE A 243 -4.66 4.14 12.64
CA PHE A 243 -3.54 3.91 11.73
C PHE A 243 -3.40 5.04 10.71
N VAL A 244 -4.49 5.46 10.05
CA VAL A 244 -4.47 6.59 9.10
C VAL A 244 -3.99 7.87 9.77
N ALA A 245 -4.39 8.12 11.02
CA ALA A 245 -3.91 9.28 11.77
C ALA A 245 -2.38 9.22 12.03
N GLU A 246 -1.81 8.03 12.29
CA GLU A 246 -0.35 7.86 12.38
C GLU A 246 0.33 8.16 11.04
N VAL A 247 -0.21 7.65 9.92
CA VAL A 247 0.33 7.91 8.58
C VAL A 247 0.27 9.41 8.25
N LEU A 248 -0.86 10.08 8.53
CA LEU A 248 -1.00 11.53 8.33
C LEU A 248 0.05 12.34 9.10
N ASN A 249 0.37 11.94 10.32
CA ASN A 249 1.42 12.59 11.10
C ASN A 249 2.82 12.41 10.49
N ASP A 250 3.05 11.29 9.79
CA ASP A 250 4.33 11.01 9.13
C ASP A 250 4.50 11.80 7.82
N ILE A 251 3.42 11.92 7.01
CA ILE A 251 3.45 12.62 5.71
C ILE A 251 3.25 14.13 5.82
N GLN A 252 2.55 14.59 6.88
CA GLN A 252 2.31 15.99 7.20
C GLN A 252 2.79 16.28 8.62
N PRO A 253 4.10 16.26 8.90
CA PRO A 253 4.58 16.56 10.24
C PRO A 253 4.05 17.93 10.67
N ARG A 254 3.32 17.99 11.78
CA ARG A 254 2.80 19.24 12.36
C ARG A 254 3.96 20.22 12.39
N LYS A 255 3.84 21.36 11.69
CA LYS A 255 4.75 22.47 11.89
C LYS A 255 4.78 22.72 13.39
N ALA A 256 5.93 22.45 14.03
CA ALA A 256 6.10 22.70 15.46
C ALA A 256 5.64 24.14 15.70
N GLY A 257 4.56 24.28 16.49
CA GLY A 257 3.91 25.56 16.70
C GLY A 257 4.96 26.58 17.16
N LYS A 258 5.08 27.66 16.43
CA LYS A 258 5.66 28.86 17.01
C LYS A 258 4.81 29.15 18.23
N LYS A 259 5.34 28.87 19.43
CA LYS A 259 4.81 29.43 20.66
C LYS A 259 4.89 30.95 20.50
N ALA A 260 3.73 31.58 20.43
CA ALA A 260 3.58 33.00 20.60
C ALA A 260 3.93 33.40 22.04
#